data_46c3272e0306b1974c2de51592dd3432
#
_entry.id   46c3272e0306b1974c2de51592dd3432
#
_cell.length_a   1.000
_cell.length_b   1.000
_cell.length_c   1.000
_cell.angle_alpha   90.00
_cell.angle_beta   90.00
_cell.angle_gamma   90.00
#
_symmetry.space_group_name_H-M   'P 1'
#
loop_
_entity.id
_entity.type
_entity.pdbx_description
1 polymer ?
#
loop_
_entity_poly.entity_id
_entity_poly.type
_entity_poly.pdbx_seq_one_letter_code
_entity_poly.pdbx_strand_id
1 'polypeptide(L)'
;MENQRIIESLGNLIAEELAKAGTDPELIAKLKKDRITADKELSPMEFLLKLFDVPCCPRGELVAFTGKAKSGKTFVMSMMMAAASAAEALAFHRTTFEPLQVLWIDTEQSDQSTQDILRNRLIPMVVSSPPKLGGVRGGLNERTDSLVQTTPPAGTPPNSGGENITTFPEYLYDIFNVRTESWQERMPLLMAAIDLCRPDLVILDGVRDLVDDINNGQLAHDVTERLMRVAQQARCCIVCVIHQNKAAEDRTLRGSIGTELTNKAFEVYECEKLPDCTFVLTQKLTRKYDITDSLYFTVDDRGLPHQVGAPATGEVKTVVTVEVIARQTGLKAKYLIVHDDGSWEVNYQQLFRDALAGHGELCGGELRDRVMGLCGMKSAFQYSELLEKAKNSGLLSMRTAGKRHYYWLAPD
;
A
#
# COMPACT_ATOMS: atom_id res chain seq x y z
N MET A 1 -0.48 -32.69 39.99
CA MET A 1 0.59 -33.73 40.02
C MET A 1 0.28 -34.89 39.07
N GLU A 2 -0.93 -35.40 39.02
CA GLU A 2 -1.29 -36.57 38.19
C GLU A 2 -1.31 -36.23 36.68
N ASN A 3 -1.87 -35.10 36.31
CA ASN A 3 -1.88 -34.61 34.90
C ASN A 3 -0.48 -34.35 34.36
N GLN A 4 0.44 -33.89 35.18
CA GLN A 4 1.82 -33.59 34.78
C GLN A 4 2.61 -34.89 34.50
N ARG A 5 2.36 -35.95 35.28
CA ARG A 5 2.92 -37.28 35.05
C ARG A 5 2.38 -37.95 33.77
N ILE A 6 1.10 -37.73 33.46
CA ILE A 6 0.48 -38.26 32.23
C ILE A 6 1.09 -37.57 31.02
N ILE A 7 1.30 -36.23 31.06
CA ILE A 7 1.90 -35.46 29.97
C ILE A 7 3.38 -35.88 29.75
N GLU A 8 4.14 -36.08 30.82
CA GLU A 8 5.52 -36.57 30.73
C GLU A 8 5.59 -38.01 30.18
N SER A 9 4.68 -38.88 30.61
CA SER A 9 4.59 -40.27 30.11
C SER A 9 4.23 -40.32 28.62
N LEU A 10 3.25 -39.54 28.18
CA LEU A 10 2.89 -39.39 26.75
C LEU A 10 4.04 -38.80 25.93
N GLY A 11 4.74 -37.81 26.47
CA GLY A 11 5.91 -37.21 25.83
C GLY A 11 7.05 -38.22 25.62
N ASN A 12 7.28 -39.11 26.58
CA ASN A 12 8.30 -40.14 26.48
C ASN A 12 7.90 -41.26 25.50
N LEU A 13 6.63 -41.68 25.49
CA LEU A 13 6.10 -42.65 24.52
C LEU A 13 6.22 -42.15 23.06
N ILE A 14 5.89 -40.89 22.83
CA ILE A 14 6.04 -40.28 21.51
C ILE A 14 7.51 -40.17 21.10
N ALA A 15 8.40 -39.87 22.04
CA ALA A 15 9.84 -39.81 21.77
C ALA A 15 10.42 -41.18 21.43
N GLU A 16 9.96 -42.27 22.12
CA GLU A 16 10.36 -43.64 21.82
C GLU A 16 9.84 -44.12 20.46
N GLU A 17 8.60 -43.81 20.11
CA GLU A 17 8.03 -44.13 18.77
C GLU A 17 8.74 -43.38 17.65
N LEU A 18 9.06 -42.09 17.84
CA LEU A 18 9.81 -41.29 16.88
C LEU A 18 11.28 -41.75 16.77
N ALA A 19 11.91 -42.19 17.85
CA ALA A 19 13.24 -42.77 17.81
C ALA A 19 13.27 -44.10 17.05
N LYS A 20 12.23 -44.93 17.18
CA LYS A 20 12.03 -46.14 16.37
C LYS A 20 11.83 -45.85 14.89
N ALA A 21 11.25 -44.70 14.55
CA ALA A 21 11.06 -44.24 13.18
C ALA A 21 12.31 -43.58 12.56
N GLY A 22 13.43 -43.53 13.26
CA GLY A 22 14.68 -42.91 12.77
C GLY A 22 14.65 -41.39 12.77
N THR A 23 13.74 -40.73 13.52
CA THR A 23 13.64 -39.27 13.57
C THR A 23 14.76 -38.68 14.42
N ASP A 24 15.43 -37.66 13.93
CA ASP A 24 16.55 -36.98 14.60
C ASP A 24 16.12 -36.42 15.98
N PRO A 25 16.77 -36.84 17.08
CA PRO A 25 16.48 -36.37 18.44
C PRO A 25 16.57 -34.84 18.59
N GLU A 26 17.45 -34.14 17.82
CA GLU A 26 17.58 -32.69 17.85
C GLU A 26 16.34 -32.01 17.28
N LEU A 27 15.78 -32.53 16.20
CA LEU A 27 14.52 -32.03 15.62
C LEU A 27 13.35 -32.19 16.60
N ILE A 28 13.28 -33.31 17.32
CA ILE A 28 12.26 -33.57 18.34
C ILE A 28 12.39 -32.55 19.49
N ALA A 29 13.62 -32.31 19.95
CA ALA A 29 13.89 -31.34 21.01
C ALA A 29 13.47 -29.92 20.59
N LYS A 30 13.75 -29.54 19.35
CA LYS A 30 13.33 -28.27 18.77
C LYS A 30 11.81 -28.15 18.69
N LEU A 31 11.10 -29.17 18.18
CA LEU A 31 9.64 -29.19 18.13
C LEU A 31 9.01 -29.07 19.52
N LYS A 32 9.57 -29.76 20.54
CA LYS A 32 9.10 -29.64 21.92
C LYS A 32 9.25 -28.24 22.49
N LYS A 33 10.35 -27.55 22.19
CA LYS A 33 10.60 -26.15 22.57
C LYS A 33 9.63 -25.21 21.92
N ASP A 34 9.34 -25.41 20.63
CA ASP A 34 8.51 -24.53 19.81
C ASP A 34 7.00 -24.82 19.97
N ARG A 35 6.64 -25.87 20.74
CA ARG A 35 5.24 -26.24 20.98
C ARG A 35 4.47 -25.11 21.67
N ILE A 36 3.32 -24.78 21.12
CA ILE A 36 2.35 -23.84 21.69
C ILE A 36 1.20 -24.64 22.31
N THR A 37 0.88 -24.36 23.56
CA THR A 37 -0.24 -24.95 24.29
C THR A 37 -1.14 -23.80 24.81
N ALA A 38 -2.39 -24.12 25.15
CA ALA A 38 -3.34 -23.12 25.64
C ALA A 38 -2.93 -22.50 26.99
N ASP A 39 -2.14 -23.19 27.77
CA ASP A 39 -1.61 -22.78 29.07
C ASP A 39 -0.22 -22.16 29.01
N LYS A 40 0.39 -22.11 27.80
CA LYS A 40 1.68 -21.44 27.62
C LYS A 40 1.52 -19.94 27.77
N GLU A 41 2.16 -19.36 28.77
CA GLU A 41 2.20 -17.93 28.95
C GLU A 41 3.02 -17.26 27.84
N LEU A 42 2.37 -16.46 27.03
CA LEU A 42 2.97 -15.64 25.98
C LEU A 42 2.66 -14.18 26.24
N SER A 43 3.64 -13.31 25.96
CA SER A 43 3.38 -11.86 25.99
C SER A 43 2.28 -11.51 24.98
N PRO A 44 1.33 -10.64 25.32
CA PRO A 44 0.35 -10.15 24.37
C PRO A 44 1.02 -9.57 23.11
N MET A 45 0.35 -9.70 21.96
CA MET A 45 0.80 -9.05 20.74
C MET A 45 0.78 -7.54 20.92
N GLU A 46 1.92 -6.92 20.68
CA GLU A 46 2.16 -5.50 20.86
C GLU A 46 2.09 -4.81 19.50
N PHE A 47 1.24 -3.79 19.37
CA PHE A 47 1.14 -2.96 18.17
C PHE A 47 1.83 -1.63 18.43
N LEU A 48 2.60 -1.15 17.48
CA LEU A 48 3.38 0.09 17.62
C LEU A 48 2.55 1.33 17.35
N LEU A 49 1.65 1.23 16.39
CA LEU A 49 0.80 2.33 15.93
C LEU A 49 -0.67 1.94 15.94
N LYS A 50 -1.52 2.95 15.83
CA LYS A 50 -2.92 2.86 15.42
C LYS A 50 -3.08 3.70 14.16
N LEU A 51 -3.91 3.23 13.24
CA LEU A 51 -4.45 4.05 12.17
C LEU A 51 -5.91 4.33 12.51
N PHE A 52 -6.28 5.61 12.64
CA PHE A 52 -7.46 6.03 13.38
C PHE A 52 -7.39 5.49 14.83
N ASP A 53 -8.32 4.69 15.27
CA ASP A 53 -8.30 4.06 16.59
C ASP A 53 -7.99 2.55 16.55
N VAL A 54 -7.69 2.00 15.37
CA VAL A 54 -7.47 0.57 15.15
C VAL A 54 -5.97 0.24 15.22
N PRO A 55 -5.55 -0.70 16.10
CA PRO A 55 -4.15 -1.11 16.22
C PRO A 55 -3.59 -1.67 14.92
N CYS A 56 -2.40 -1.21 14.53
CA CYS A 56 -1.65 -1.65 13.36
C CYS A 56 -0.15 -1.71 13.63
N CYS A 57 0.62 -2.23 12.69
CA CYS A 57 2.08 -2.38 12.79
C CYS A 57 2.50 -3.20 14.01
N PRO A 58 2.19 -4.51 14.04
CA PRO A 58 2.56 -5.36 15.17
C PRO A 58 4.06 -5.57 15.26
N ARG A 59 4.58 -5.56 16.48
CA ARG A 59 5.97 -5.85 16.80
C ARG A 59 6.30 -7.30 16.47
N GLY A 60 7.42 -7.52 15.79
CA GLY A 60 7.86 -8.85 15.38
C GLY A 60 7.30 -9.34 14.04
N GLU A 61 6.61 -8.46 13.30
CA GLU A 61 5.91 -8.81 12.06
C GLU A 61 6.31 -7.93 10.90
N LEU A 62 5.95 -8.37 9.67
CA LEU A 62 6.07 -7.58 8.45
C LEU A 62 4.75 -6.89 8.13
N VAL A 63 4.84 -5.66 7.65
CA VAL A 63 3.73 -4.90 7.08
C VAL A 63 4.12 -4.48 5.67
N ALA A 64 3.25 -4.62 4.69
CA ALA A 64 3.52 -4.24 3.31
C ALA A 64 2.72 -3.00 2.91
N PHE A 65 3.41 -2.03 2.30
CA PHE A 65 2.79 -0.87 1.67
C PHE A 65 3.02 -0.91 0.17
N THR A 66 1.93 -0.89 -0.58
CA THR A 66 1.97 -0.97 -2.03
C THR A 66 1.30 0.23 -2.69
N GLY A 67 1.49 0.37 -3.98
CA GLY A 67 0.89 1.41 -4.81
C GLY A 67 1.74 1.71 -6.03
N LYS A 68 1.13 2.34 -7.02
CA LYS A 68 1.85 2.76 -8.24
C LYS A 68 2.94 3.79 -7.93
N ALA A 69 3.83 4.03 -8.87
CA ALA A 69 4.81 5.10 -8.73
C ALA A 69 4.08 6.45 -8.49
N LYS A 70 4.60 7.25 -7.54
CA LYS A 70 4.03 8.55 -7.15
C LYS A 70 2.62 8.49 -6.53
N SER A 71 2.23 7.35 -5.97
CA SER A 71 0.94 7.15 -5.28
C SER A 71 0.89 7.65 -3.84
N GLY A 72 1.96 8.28 -3.33
CA GLY A 72 1.96 8.84 -1.97
C GLY A 72 2.58 7.96 -0.90
N LYS A 73 3.16 6.79 -1.23
CA LYS A 73 3.76 5.87 -0.25
C LYS A 73 4.73 6.56 0.71
N THR A 74 5.67 7.34 0.18
CA THR A 74 6.68 8.04 0.99
C THR A 74 6.06 9.10 1.92
N PHE A 75 4.90 9.70 1.56
CA PHE A 75 4.16 10.56 2.50
C PHE A 75 3.62 9.76 3.67
N VAL A 76 3.04 8.58 3.40
CA VAL A 76 2.53 7.71 4.47
C VAL A 76 3.67 7.23 5.38
N MET A 77 4.83 6.86 4.81
CA MET A 77 6.02 6.51 5.61
C MET A 77 6.44 7.67 6.52
N SER A 78 6.44 8.91 6.00
CA SER A 78 6.75 10.09 6.81
C SER A 78 5.75 10.30 7.96
N MET A 79 4.44 10.05 7.73
CA MET A 79 3.42 10.10 8.79
C MET A 79 3.66 9.05 9.88
N MET A 80 3.99 7.82 9.49
CA MET A 80 4.28 6.74 10.44
C MET A 80 5.52 7.05 11.28
N MET A 81 6.60 7.50 10.63
CA MET A 81 7.83 7.91 11.31
C MET A 81 7.57 9.08 12.25
N ALA A 82 6.79 10.08 11.82
CA ALA A 82 6.45 11.23 12.69
C ALA A 82 5.58 10.78 13.88
N ALA A 83 4.57 9.94 13.68
CA ALA A 83 3.75 9.41 14.77
C ALA A 83 4.55 8.59 15.78
N ALA A 84 5.59 7.90 15.33
CA ALA A 84 6.48 7.12 16.18
C ALA A 84 7.15 7.95 17.27
N SER A 85 7.54 9.21 16.99
CA SER A 85 8.19 10.11 17.95
C SER A 85 7.22 11.15 18.54
N ALA A 86 6.39 11.80 17.71
CA ALA A 86 5.51 12.89 18.14
C ALA A 86 4.19 12.44 18.78
N ALA A 87 3.99 11.15 18.94
CA ALA A 87 2.76 10.51 19.41
C ALA A 87 1.63 10.47 18.38
N GLU A 88 1.45 11.47 17.53
CA GLU A 88 0.44 11.47 16.46
C GLU A 88 0.96 12.18 15.22
N ALA A 89 0.50 11.72 14.04
CA ALA A 89 0.66 12.40 12.76
C ALA A 89 -0.52 12.05 11.85
N LEU A 90 -1.38 13.01 11.55
CA LEU A 90 -2.66 12.80 10.88
C LEU A 90 -3.49 11.73 11.63
N ALA A 91 -3.87 10.64 10.92
CA ALA A 91 -4.63 9.55 11.50
C ALA A 91 -3.78 8.47 12.20
N PHE A 92 -2.46 8.58 12.15
CA PHE A 92 -1.57 7.66 12.86
C PHE A 92 -1.31 8.13 14.28
N HIS A 93 -1.40 7.18 15.23
CA HIS A 93 -1.16 7.42 16.65
C HIS A 93 -0.23 6.33 17.18
N ARG A 94 0.77 6.73 17.98
CA ARG A 94 1.62 5.79 18.70
C ARG A 94 0.82 5.14 19.85
N THR A 95 1.05 3.84 20.06
CA THR A 95 0.38 3.09 21.15
C THR A 95 1.17 3.12 22.45
N THR A 96 2.49 3.28 22.36
CA THR A 96 3.39 3.26 23.50
C THR A 96 3.48 4.66 24.15
N PHE A 97 3.73 4.70 25.45
CA PHE A 97 4.00 5.96 26.14
C PHE A 97 5.32 6.56 25.68
N GLU A 98 6.38 5.75 25.64
CA GLU A 98 7.70 6.18 25.20
C GLU A 98 7.75 6.32 23.66
N PRO A 99 8.50 7.30 23.14
CA PRO A 99 8.80 7.39 21.72
C PRO A 99 9.47 6.12 21.18
N LEU A 100 9.21 5.82 19.91
CA LEU A 100 9.76 4.65 19.23
C LEU A 100 11.07 5.00 18.52
N GLN A 101 12.01 4.07 18.53
CA GLN A 101 13.23 4.15 17.74
C GLN A 101 12.89 3.78 16.28
N VAL A 102 13.24 4.65 15.34
CA VAL A 102 12.92 4.51 13.91
C VAL A 102 14.19 4.29 13.10
N LEU A 103 14.20 3.26 12.29
CA LEU A 103 15.21 3.00 11.26
C LEU A 103 14.59 3.17 9.88
N TRP A 104 15.14 4.05 9.04
CA TRP A 104 14.74 4.16 7.63
C TRP A 104 15.90 3.77 6.73
N ILE A 105 15.69 2.71 5.95
CA ILE A 105 16.59 2.24 4.89
C ILE A 105 16.00 2.63 3.55
N ASP A 106 16.63 3.56 2.85
CA ASP A 106 16.22 4.05 1.55
C ASP A 106 17.11 3.44 0.45
N THR A 107 16.48 2.71 -0.46
CA THR A 107 17.17 2.04 -1.59
C THR A 107 16.86 2.70 -2.93
N GLU A 108 15.88 3.61 -2.99
CA GLU A 108 15.34 4.14 -4.25
C GLU A 108 15.78 5.58 -4.55
N GLN A 109 15.89 6.43 -3.54
CA GLN A 109 16.06 7.86 -3.73
C GLN A 109 17.53 8.28 -3.73
N SER A 110 17.82 9.50 -4.22
CA SER A 110 19.15 10.10 -4.04
C SER A 110 19.32 10.61 -2.61
N ASP A 111 20.55 10.77 -2.15
CA ASP A 111 20.88 11.35 -0.83
C ASP A 111 20.18 12.70 -0.61
N GLN A 112 20.18 13.54 -1.66
CA GLN A 112 19.52 14.84 -1.61
C GLN A 112 18.00 14.70 -1.42
N SER A 113 17.37 13.73 -2.08
CA SER A 113 15.93 13.49 -1.94
C SER A 113 15.57 12.93 -0.57
N THR A 114 16.36 11.98 -0.05
CA THR A 114 16.20 11.45 1.31
C THR A 114 16.37 12.57 2.34
N GLN A 115 17.40 13.44 2.18
CA GLN A 115 17.63 14.58 3.06
C GLN A 115 16.52 15.63 2.94
N ASP A 116 15.98 15.88 1.74
CA ASP A 116 14.87 16.81 1.52
C ASP A 116 13.61 16.33 2.28
N ILE A 117 13.28 15.04 2.18
CA ILE A 117 12.16 14.45 2.93
C ILE A 117 12.38 14.59 4.44
N LEU A 118 13.58 14.33 4.93
CA LEU A 118 13.90 14.51 6.34
C LEU A 118 13.68 15.96 6.77
N ARG A 119 14.31 16.92 6.09
CA ARG A 119 14.31 18.34 6.48
C ARG A 119 12.99 19.04 6.26
N ASN A 120 12.37 18.82 5.10
CA ASN A 120 11.23 19.61 4.65
C ASN A 120 9.88 18.92 4.89
N ARG A 121 9.89 17.64 5.34
CA ARG A 121 8.67 16.91 5.65
C ARG A 121 8.67 16.30 7.03
N LEU A 122 9.60 15.38 7.33
CA LEU A 122 9.58 14.65 8.61
C LEU A 122 9.80 15.59 9.80
N ILE A 123 10.84 16.41 9.78
CA ILE A 123 11.13 17.37 10.86
C ILE A 123 9.93 18.31 11.13
N PRO A 124 9.36 19.00 10.12
CA PRO A 124 8.19 19.84 10.35
C PRO A 124 6.97 19.08 10.91
N MET A 125 6.72 17.86 10.47
CA MET A 125 5.61 17.04 10.98
C MET A 125 5.80 16.71 12.47
N VAL A 126 7.01 16.38 12.90
CA VAL A 126 7.33 16.06 14.29
C VAL A 126 7.23 17.30 15.18
N VAL A 127 7.81 18.41 14.75
CA VAL A 127 7.89 19.66 15.57
C VAL A 127 6.55 20.40 15.61
N SER A 128 5.72 20.28 14.56
CA SER A 128 4.44 21.01 14.48
C SER A 128 3.25 20.27 15.07
N SER A 129 3.44 19.03 15.56
CA SER A 129 2.37 18.24 16.16
C SER A 129 2.14 18.70 17.62
N PRO A 130 1.08 19.47 17.93
CA PRO A 130 0.78 19.84 19.31
C PRO A 130 0.27 18.59 20.06
N PRO A 131 0.69 18.35 21.30
CA PRO A 131 0.09 17.30 22.12
C PRO A 131 -1.36 17.66 22.38
N LYS A 132 -2.30 16.83 21.89
CA LYS A 132 -3.68 16.92 22.34
C LYS A 132 -3.78 16.46 23.79
N LEU A 133 -3.98 17.40 24.73
CA LEU A 133 -4.47 17.07 26.05
C LEU A 133 -5.77 16.27 25.89
N GLY A 134 -5.82 15.08 26.48
CA GLY A 134 -7.02 14.24 26.53
C GLY A 134 -8.22 15.05 27.00
N GLY A 135 -9.14 15.34 26.09
CA GLY A 135 -10.34 16.09 26.36
C GLY A 135 -11.31 15.29 27.21
N VAL A 136 -11.40 15.62 28.50
CA VAL A 136 -12.58 15.33 29.30
C VAL A 136 -13.71 16.17 28.73
N ARG A 137 -14.74 15.52 28.16
CA ARG A 137 -16.03 16.17 27.85
C ARG A 137 -16.67 16.65 29.16
N GLY A 138 -16.57 17.94 29.43
CA GLY A 138 -17.31 18.63 30.49
C GLY A 138 -17.95 19.89 29.92
N GLY A 139 -19.26 20.00 30.07
CA GLY A 139 -20.14 20.98 29.43
C GLY A 139 -19.82 22.43 29.73
N LEU A 140 -20.34 23.27 28.86
CA LEU A 140 -20.44 24.72 28.89
C LEU A 140 -20.83 25.28 30.28
N ASN A 141 -20.04 26.27 30.76
CA ASN A 141 -20.62 27.46 31.35
C ASN A 141 -19.56 28.60 31.35
N GLU A 142 -19.91 29.69 30.69
CA GLU A 142 -19.29 31.00 30.81
C GLU A 142 -19.40 31.51 32.25
N ARG A 143 -18.32 32.05 32.80
CA ARG A 143 -18.33 33.32 33.53
C ARG A 143 -16.92 33.75 33.98
N THR A 144 -16.65 34.95 33.59
CA THR A 144 -15.69 35.98 34.02
C THR A 144 -15.10 35.92 35.45
N ASP A 145 -13.84 36.36 35.45
CA ASP A 145 -13.10 37.17 36.44
C ASP A 145 -12.44 36.52 37.68
N SER A 146 -11.20 36.74 37.67
CA SER A 146 -10.31 37.36 38.68
C SER A 146 -9.08 36.53 39.09
N LEU A 147 -7.96 37.21 38.93
CA LEU A 147 -6.63 36.88 39.42
C LEU A 147 -6.63 36.52 40.92
N VAL A 148 -6.15 35.31 41.25
CA VAL A 148 -5.52 35.04 42.54
C VAL A 148 -4.38 34.04 42.29
N GLN A 149 -3.14 34.49 42.50
CA GLN A 149 -1.99 33.63 42.66
C GLN A 149 -2.11 32.84 43.96
N THR A 150 -2.12 31.50 43.84
CA THR A 150 -1.83 30.62 44.97
C THR A 150 -0.83 29.57 44.54
N THR A 151 0.33 29.60 45.21
CA THR A 151 1.37 28.57 45.18
C THR A 151 0.78 27.22 45.61
N PRO A 152 1.02 26.11 44.83
CA PRO A 152 0.56 24.80 45.26
C PRO A 152 1.47 24.19 46.33
N PRO A 153 0.94 23.39 47.26
CA PRO A 153 1.73 22.70 48.28
C PRO A 153 2.60 21.61 47.69
N ALA A 154 3.80 21.46 48.23
CA ALA A 154 4.76 20.42 47.86
C ALA A 154 4.16 19.02 48.12
N GLY A 155 4.11 18.19 47.08
CA GLY A 155 3.75 16.79 47.25
C GLY A 155 2.88 16.15 46.15
N THR A 156 2.61 16.82 45.02
CA THR A 156 1.92 16.17 43.88
C THR A 156 2.96 15.63 42.92
N PRO A 157 2.86 14.34 42.47
CA PRO A 157 3.75 13.84 41.42
C PRO A 157 3.55 14.68 40.17
N PRO A 158 4.60 14.91 39.37
CA PRO A 158 4.48 15.74 38.18
C PRO A 158 3.44 15.14 37.25
N ASN A 159 2.39 15.90 36.95
CA ASN A 159 1.48 15.63 35.88
C ASN A 159 2.32 15.52 34.60
N SER A 160 2.39 14.33 34.00
CA SER A 160 3.01 14.10 32.71
C SER A 160 2.17 14.77 31.62
N GLY A 161 2.18 16.09 31.58
CA GLY A 161 1.74 16.86 30.43
C GLY A 161 2.69 16.55 29.29
N GLY A 162 2.17 16.09 28.14
CA GLY A 162 2.97 15.83 26.96
C GLY A 162 3.85 17.05 26.67
N GLU A 163 5.15 16.85 26.66
CA GLU A 163 6.10 17.90 26.34
C GLU A 163 5.90 18.32 24.89
N ASN A 164 5.74 19.64 24.66
CA ASN A 164 5.79 20.17 23.29
C ASN A 164 7.18 19.86 22.73
N ILE A 165 7.26 19.03 21.68
CA ILE A 165 8.50 18.76 20.98
C ILE A 165 8.85 20.04 20.22
N THR A 166 9.71 20.87 20.80
CA THR A 166 10.20 22.11 20.18
C THR A 166 11.42 21.89 19.30
N THR A 167 12.07 20.74 19.44
CA THR A 167 13.26 20.34 18.68
C THR A 167 13.09 18.91 18.17
N PHE A 168 13.57 18.67 16.95
CA PHE A 168 13.53 17.33 16.37
C PHE A 168 14.43 16.36 17.16
N PRO A 169 13.92 15.21 17.61
CA PRO A 169 14.67 14.25 18.40
C PRO A 169 15.52 13.35 17.52
N GLU A 170 16.64 13.86 17.00
CA GLU A 170 17.53 13.11 16.07
C GLU A 170 17.93 11.74 16.60
N TYR A 171 18.09 11.58 17.90
CA TYR A 171 18.49 10.32 18.53
C TYR A 171 17.46 9.18 18.39
N LEU A 172 16.24 9.49 17.96
CA LEU A 172 15.20 8.49 17.67
C LEU A 172 15.20 8.02 16.22
N TYR A 173 16.03 8.59 15.37
CA TYR A 173 16.01 8.34 13.94
C TYR A 173 17.39 7.95 13.42
N ASP A 174 17.46 6.75 12.88
CA ASP A 174 18.59 6.29 12.10
C ASP A 174 18.17 6.17 10.63
N ILE A 175 18.76 6.98 9.75
CA ILE A 175 18.37 7.07 8.33
C ILE A 175 19.59 6.79 7.47
N PHE A 176 19.51 5.71 6.69
CA PHE A 176 20.58 5.28 5.80
C PHE A 176 20.09 5.21 4.36
N ASN A 177 20.77 5.90 3.45
CA ASN A 177 20.57 5.74 2.02
C ASN A 177 21.60 4.72 1.51
N VAL A 178 21.11 3.59 1.02
CA VAL A 178 21.91 2.48 0.51
C VAL A 178 21.68 2.25 -0.99
N ARG A 179 21.19 3.27 -1.68
CA ARG A 179 20.87 3.18 -3.10
C ARG A 179 22.09 2.83 -3.96
N THR A 180 23.27 3.34 -3.61
CA THR A 180 24.50 3.12 -4.36
C THR A 180 25.11 1.73 -4.14
N GLU A 181 24.68 1.04 -3.09
CA GLU A 181 25.17 -0.27 -2.75
C GLU A 181 24.59 -1.35 -3.68
N SER A 182 25.33 -2.44 -3.87
CA SER A 182 24.83 -3.57 -4.64
C SER A 182 23.67 -4.28 -3.94
N TRP A 183 22.83 -4.98 -4.68
CA TRP A 183 21.71 -5.73 -4.09
C TRP A 183 22.21 -6.80 -3.08
N GLN A 184 23.42 -7.38 -3.31
CA GLN A 184 24.02 -8.34 -2.39
C GLN A 184 24.39 -7.71 -1.04
N GLU A 185 24.77 -6.44 -1.03
CA GLU A 185 25.20 -5.72 0.18
C GLU A 185 24.02 -5.15 0.97
N ARG A 186 22.90 -4.81 0.32
CA ARG A 186 21.75 -4.16 0.99
C ARG A 186 21.15 -4.99 2.10
N MET A 187 20.99 -6.32 1.92
CA MET A 187 20.48 -7.18 2.99
C MET A 187 21.44 -7.27 4.19
N PRO A 188 22.74 -7.52 4.01
CA PRO A 188 23.73 -7.42 5.10
C PRO A 188 23.72 -6.06 5.81
N LEU A 189 23.64 -4.96 5.08
CA LEU A 189 23.59 -3.61 5.65
C LEU A 189 22.30 -3.38 6.48
N LEU A 190 21.15 -3.82 5.98
CA LEU A 190 19.89 -3.78 6.74
C LEU A 190 20.00 -4.56 8.05
N MET A 191 20.60 -5.78 8.00
CA MET A 191 20.78 -6.60 9.22
C MET A 191 21.71 -5.89 10.21
N ALA A 192 22.82 -5.35 9.74
CA ALA A 192 23.78 -4.61 10.58
C ALA A 192 23.13 -3.34 11.19
N ALA A 193 22.32 -2.61 10.42
CA ALA A 193 21.63 -1.43 10.91
C ALA A 193 20.59 -1.80 11.99
N ILE A 194 19.81 -2.85 11.80
CA ILE A 194 18.86 -3.33 12.82
C ILE A 194 19.59 -3.74 14.11
N ASP A 195 20.71 -4.44 14.00
CA ASP A 195 21.50 -4.87 15.17
C ASP A 195 22.16 -3.70 15.88
N LEU A 196 22.63 -2.70 15.14
CA LEU A 196 23.27 -1.50 15.65
C LEU A 196 22.26 -0.57 16.35
N CYS A 197 21.16 -0.24 15.67
CA CYS A 197 20.23 0.80 16.06
C CYS A 197 19.12 0.30 16.99
N ARG A 198 18.85 -1.01 16.98
CA ARG A 198 17.79 -1.67 17.77
C ARG A 198 16.43 -0.97 17.63
N PRO A 199 15.94 -0.79 16.41
CA PRO A 199 14.73 -0.03 16.16
C PRO A 199 13.47 -0.76 16.64
N ASP A 200 12.43 0.01 16.94
CA ASP A 200 11.07 -0.49 17.10
C ASP A 200 10.37 -0.60 15.75
N LEU A 201 10.53 0.44 14.91
CA LEU A 201 9.92 0.57 13.60
C LEU A 201 11.00 0.69 12.52
N VAL A 202 11.00 -0.23 11.56
CA VAL A 202 11.89 -0.20 10.39
C VAL A 202 11.07 0.16 9.16
N ILE A 203 11.48 1.20 8.44
CA ILE A 203 10.95 1.53 7.11
C ILE A 203 11.97 1.07 6.07
N LEU A 204 11.62 0.07 5.27
CA LEU A 204 12.41 -0.43 4.15
C LEU A 204 11.78 0.08 2.85
N ASP A 205 12.26 1.23 2.39
CA ASP A 205 11.73 1.89 1.18
C ASP A 205 12.47 1.38 -0.04
N GLY A 206 11.81 0.35 -0.64
CA GLY A 206 12.28 -0.38 -1.80
C GLY A 206 12.70 -1.83 -1.50
N VAL A 207 11.85 -2.65 -0.82
CA VAL A 207 12.18 -4.06 -0.55
C VAL A 207 12.53 -4.87 -1.82
N ARG A 208 12.02 -4.45 -2.96
CA ARG A 208 12.33 -5.03 -4.29
C ARG A 208 13.83 -5.00 -4.59
N ASP A 209 14.53 -4.01 -4.09
CA ASP A 209 15.95 -3.78 -4.39
C ASP A 209 16.91 -4.66 -3.56
N LEU A 210 16.36 -5.52 -2.71
CA LEU A 210 17.10 -6.59 -2.03
C LEU A 210 17.33 -7.83 -2.90
N VAL A 211 16.75 -7.87 -4.10
CA VAL A 211 16.85 -8.99 -5.05
C VAL A 211 17.27 -8.49 -6.42
N ASP A 212 18.02 -9.30 -7.16
CA ASP A 212 18.41 -9.02 -8.54
C ASP A 212 17.26 -9.33 -9.52
N ASP A 213 16.63 -10.50 -9.37
CA ASP A 213 15.49 -10.91 -10.18
C ASP A 213 14.21 -10.96 -9.35
N ILE A 214 13.30 -10.05 -9.67
CA ILE A 214 11.99 -9.94 -9.00
C ILE A 214 11.07 -11.14 -9.27
N ASN A 215 11.35 -11.94 -10.30
CA ASN A 215 10.56 -13.11 -10.68
C ASN A 215 11.15 -14.42 -10.16
N ASN A 216 12.29 -14.38 -9.49
CA ASN A 216 12.88 -15.52 -8.83
C ASN A 216 12.12 -15.85 -7.53
N GLY A 217 11.25 -16.87 -7.58
CA GLY A 217 10.40 -17.25 -6.45
C GLY A 217 11.21 -17.75 -5.24
N GLN A 218 12.32 -18.48 -5.45
CA GLN A 218 13.15 -18.98 -4.35
C GLN A 218 13.83 -17.82 -3.62
N LEU A 219 14.43 -16.90 -4.35
CA LEU A 219 15.09 -15.73 -3.77
C LEU A 219 14.09 -14.83 -3.01
N ALA A 220 12.90 -14.66 -3.58
CA ALA A 220 11.80 -13.91 -2.94
C ALA A 220 11.37 -14.56 -1.61
N HIS A 221 11.24 -15.88 -1.61
CA HIS A 221 10.93 -16.66 -0.41
C HIS A 221 12.03 -16.50 0.67
N ASP A 222 13.30 -16.70 0.30
CA ASP A 222 14.45 -16.61 1.20
C ASP A 222 14.58 -15.23 1.85
N VAL A 223 14.40 -14.16 1.05
CA VAL A 223 14.43 -12.77 1.54
C VAL A 223 13.28 -12.52 2.51
N THR A 224 12.06 -12.92 2.15
CA THR A 224 10.88 -12.69 2.99
C THR A 224 10.98 -13.46 4.31
N GLU A 225 11.42 -14.73 4.29
CA GLU A 225 11.67 -15.50 5.51
C GLU A 225 12.74 -14.85 6.40
N ARG A 226 13.80 -14.34 5.79
CA ARG A 226 14.87 -13.68 6.54
C ARG A 226 14.36 -12.41 7.21
N LEU A 227 13.57 -11.60 6.51
CA LEU A 227 12.93 -10.41 7.08
C LEU A 227 12.00 -10.76 8.25
N MET A 228 11.14 -11.78 8.10
CA MET A 228 10.26 -12.26 9.18
C MET A 228 11.05 -12.70 10.42
N ARG A 229 12.11 -13.48 10.21
CA ARG A 229 12.97 -13.97 11.30
C ARG A 229 13.62 -12.80 12.05
N VAL A 230 14.12 -11.82 11.32
CA VAL A 230 14.78 -10.65 11.92
C VAL A 230 13.76 -9.77 12.64
N ALA A 231 12.60 -9.51 12.06
CA ALA A 231 11.52 -8.78 12.73
C ALA A 231 11.18 -9.40 14.09
N GLN A 232 11.02 -10.73 14.12
CA GLN A 232 10.72 -11.47 15.35
C GLN A 232 11.88 -11.44 16.36
N GLN A 233 13.13 -11.66 15.92
CA GLN A 233 14.30 -11.70 16.79
C GLN A 233 14.64 -10.33 17.38
N ALA A 234 14.62 -9.29 16.54
CA ALA A 234 14.85 -7.92 16.98
C ALA A 234 13.63 -7.29 17.67
N ARG A 235 12.46 -7.96 17.64
CA ARG A 235 11.19 -7.44 18.15
C ARG A 235 10.83 -6.08 17.55
N CYS A 236 11.06 -5.88 16.25
CA CYS A 236 10.69 -4.68 15.53
C CYS A 236 9.56 -4.97 14.52
N CYS A 237 8.84 -3.93 14.10
CA CYS A 237 7.96 -4.02 12.94
C CYS A 237 8.73 -3.59 11.71
N ILE A 238 8.77 -4.41 10.65
CA ILE A 238 9.40 -4.04 9.37
C ILE A 238 8.31 -3.70 8.36
N VAL A 239 8.27 -2.44 7.96
CA VAL A 239 7.40 -1.91 6.92
C VAL A 239 8.11 -2.01 5.57
N CYS A 240 7.64 -2.92 4.73
CA CYS A 240 8.17 -3.18 3.39
C CYS A 240 7.42 -2.36 2.35
N VAL A 241 8.08 -1.41 1.71
CA VAL A 241 7.50 -0.62 0.62
C VAL A 241 7.79 -1.31 -0.72
N ILE A 242 6.73 -1.50 -1.52
CA ILE A 242 6.84 -2.17 -2.82
C ILE A 242 5.89 -1.52 -3.83
N HIS A 243 6.30 -1.51 -5.11
CA HIS A 243 5.44 -1.06 -6.19
C HIS A 243 4.44 -2.14 -6.61
N GLN A 244 3.29 -1.71 -7.15
CA GLN A 244 2.37 -2.56 -7.89
C GLN A 244 2.88 -2.88 -9.29
N ASN A 245 2.29 -3.89 -9.92
CA ASN A 245 2.51 -4.19 -11.32
C ASN A 245 2.15 -3.00 -12.23
N LYS A 246 2.81 -2.93 -13.41
CA LYS A 246 2.66 -1.79 -14.32
C LYS A 246 1.31 -1.76 -15.05
N ALA A 247 0.66 -2.93 -15.24
CA ALA A 247 -0.63 -2.99 -15.91
C ALA A 247 -1.68 -2.16 -15.16
N ALA A 248 -2.51 -1.44 -15.90
CA ALA A 248 -3.45 -0.49 -15.31
C ALA A 248 -4.46 -1.17 -14.38
N GLU A 249 -4.89 -2.38 -14.74
CA GLU A 249 -5.88 -3.17 -14.03
C GLU A 249 -5.29 -4.13 -12.99
N ASP A 250 -3.96 -4.39 -13.05
CA ASP A 250 -3.28 -5.28 -12.12
C ASP A 250 -2.80 -4.49 -10.89
N ARG A 251 -3.53 -4.64 -9.79
CA ARG A 251 -3.22 -4.03 -8.48
C ARG A 251 -2.38 -4.95 -7.58
N THR A 252 -1.95 -6.10 -8.07
CA THR A 252 -1.12 -7.02 -7.29
C THR A 252 0.29 -6.43 -7.06
N LEU A 253 0.91 -6.83 -5.96
CA LEU A 253 2.28 -6.43 -5.64
C LEU A 253 3.23 -7.01 -6.69
N ARG A 254 4.27 -6.24 -7.03
CA ARG A 254 5.13 -6.54 -8.16
C ARG A 254 6.08 -7.70 -7.91
N GLY A 255 6.06 -8.69 -8.82
CA GLY A 255 6.99 -9.82 -8.85
C GLY A 255 6.75 -10.86 -7.77
N SER A 256 7.60 -11.89 -7.72
CA SER A 256 7.51 -12.97 -6.73
C SER A 256 7.64 -12.46 -5.29
N ILE A 257 8.50 -11.47 -5.04
CA ILE A 257 8.64 -10.87 -3.70
C ILE A 257 7.34 -10.16 -3.26
N GLY A 258 6.60 -9.57 -4.20
CA GLY A 258 5.29 -9.00 -3.92
C GLY A 258 4.27 -10.07 -3.54
N THR A 259 4.28 -11.21 -4.24
CA THR A 259 3.42 -12.36 -3.91
C THR A 259 3.75 -12.92 -2.52
N GLU A 260 5.04 -13.12 -2.20
CA GLU A 260 5.48 -13.58 -0.88
C GLU A 260 5.06 -12.61 0.23
N LEU A 261 5.24 -11.31 0.05
CA LEU A 261 4.80 -10.30 1.02
C LEU A 261 3.28 -10.30 1.19
N THR A 262 2.50 -10.46 0.12
CA THR A 262 1.03 -10.57 0.21
C THR A 262 0.61 -11.75 1.09
N ASN A 263 1.31 -12.88 0.96
CA ASN A 263 1.01 -14.11 1.71
C ASN A 263 1.53 -14.09 3.16
N LYS A 264 2.65 -13.42 3.42
CA LYS A 264 3.40 -13.51 4.68
C LYS A 264 3.25 -12.29 5.58
N ALA A 265 3.03 -11.09 5.03
CA ALA A 265 2.84 -9.90 5.83
C ALA A 265 1.60 -10.01 6.74
N PHE A 266 1.66 -9.37 7.89
CA PHE A 266 0.54 -9.30 8.83
C PHE A 266 -0.57 -8.38 8.31
N GLU A 267 -0.16 -7.28 7.66
CA GLU A 267 -1.04 -6.29 7.07
C GLU A 267 -0.51 -5.86 5.72
N VAL A 268 -1.41 -5.56 4.79
CA VAL A 268 -1.10 -4.99 3.47
C VAL A 268 -1.93 -3.74 3.26
N TYR A 269 -1.27 -2.64 2.94
CA TYR A 269 -1.89 -1.35 2.65
C TYR A 269 -1.63 -0.92 1.22
N GLU A 270 -2.61 -0.27 0.61
CA GLU A 270 -2.49 0.32 -0.72
C GLU A 270 -2.55 1.85 -0.64
N CYS A 271 -1.57 2.50 -1.28
CA CYS A 271 -1.56 3.93 -1.52
C CYS A 271 -1.98 4.22 -2.96
N GLU A 272 -2.96 5.07 -3.15
CA GLU A 272 -3.43 5.51 -4.46
C GLU A 272 -3.46 7.05 -4.53
N LYS A 273 -3.21 7.60 -5.72
CA LYS A 273 -3.41 9.02 -6.00
C LYS A 273 -4.62 9.15 -6.90
N LEU A 274 -5.63 9.86 -6.43
CA LEU A 274 -6.86 10.14 -7.15
C LEU A 274 -6.66 11.24 -8.20
N PRO A 275 -7.56 11.35 -9.19
CA PRO A 275 -7.45 12.37 -10.26
C PRO A 275 -7.43 13.82 -9.78
N ASP A 276 -8.07 14.12 -8.67
CA ASP A 276 -8.12 15.43 -8.01
C ASP A 276 -6.86 15.75 -7.17
N CYS A 277 -5.82 14.94 -7.30
CA CYS A 277 -4.59 15.01 -6.53
C CYS A 277 -4.71 14.64 -5.05
N THR A 278 -5.86 14.16 -4.58
CA THR A 278 -6.00 13.55 -3.26
C THR A 278 -5.30 12.20 -3.24
N PHE A 279 -4.61 11.91 -2.14
CA PHE A 279 -4.02 10.60 -1.88
C PHE A 279 -4.93 9.83 -0.94
N VAL A 280 -4.97 8.51 -1.13
CA VAL A 280 -5.73 7.62 -0.26
C VAL A 280 -4.88 6.44 0.18
N LEU A 281 -4.95 6.12 1.47
CA LEU A 281 -4.40 4.91 2.06
C LEU A 281 -5.54 4.02 2.53
N THR A 282 -5.54 2.77 2.07
CA THR A 282 -6.56 1.77 2.41
C THR A 282 -5.88 0.49 2.86
N GLN A 283 -6.35 -0.14 3.94
CA GLN A 283 -5.94 -1.49 4.31
C GLN A 283 -6.60 -2.49 3.36
N LYS A 284 -5.81 -3.40 2.78
CA LYS A 284 -6.30 -4.42 1.85
C LYS A 284 -6.39 -5.81 2.47
N LEU A 285 -5.41 -6.15 3.29
CA LEU A 285 -5.33 -7.44 3.97
C LEU A 285 -4.87 -7.22 5.41
N THR A 286 -5.41 -8.00 6.31
CA THR A 286 -4.99 -8.07 7.72
C THR A 286 -5.20 -9.46 8.29
N ARG A 287 -4.41 -9.81 9.31
CA ARG A 287 -4.59 -11.06 10.06
C ARG A 287 -5.43 -10.89 11.32
N LYS A 288 -5.73 -9.65 11.74
CA LYS A 288 -6.39 -9.44 13.03
C LYS A 288 -7.45 -8.33 13.06
N TYR A 289 -7.11 -7.10 12.73
CA TYR A 289 -7.98 -5.95 12.88
C TYR A 289 -8.26 -5.29 11.54
N ASP A 290 -9.52 -5.28 11.13
CA ASP A 290 -9.95 -4.61 9.90
C ASP A 290 -10.08 -3.10 10.15
N ILE A 291 -9.43 -2.32 9.30
CA ILE A 291 -9.55 -0.86 9.23
C ILE A 291 -10.45 -0.55 8.04
N THR A 292 -11.70 -0.25 8.32
CA THR A 292 -12.72 0.00 7.29
C THR A 292 -12.60 1.39 6.67
N ASP A 293 -12.10 2.34 7.45
CA ASP A 293 -11.91 3.70 6.98
C ASP A 293 -10.63 3.83 6.16
N SER A 294 -10.66 4.71 5.16
CA SER A 294 -9.48 5.08 4.38
C SER A 294 -8.97 6.44 4.80
N LEU A 295 -7.64 6.59 4.87
CA LEU A 295 -7.02 7.89 5.13
C LEU A 295 -6.90 8.67 3.81
N TYR A 296 -7.63 9.77 3.70
CA TYR A 296 -7.53 10.72 2.60
C TYR A 296 -6.68 11.90 3.01
N PHE A 297 -5.75 12.30 2.15
CA PHE A 297 -4.90 13.45 2.41
C PHE A 297 -4.50 14.16 1.12
N THR A 298 -4.25 15.47 1.24
CA THR A 298 -3.64 16.30 0.22
C THR A 298 -2.25 16.73 0.67
N VAL A 299 -1.46 17.30 -0.24
CA VAL A 299 -0.12 17.79 0.05
C VAL A 299 -0.07 19.27 -0.30
N ASP A 300 0.37 20.10 0.63
CA ASP A 300 0.49 21.55 0.42
C ASP A 300 1.74 21.92 -0.42
N ASP A 301 1.89 23.21 -0.73
CA ASP A 301 3.01 23.73 -1.52
C ASP A 301 4.39 23.53 -0.84
N ARG A 302 4.41 23.28 0.47
CA ARG A 302 5.62 22.97 1.24
C ARG A 302 5.94 21.48 1.26
N GLY A 303 5.08 20.63 0.68
CA GLY A 303 5.24 19.18 0.67
C GLY A 303 4.75 18.49 1.94
N LEU A 304 3.92 19.16 2.77
CA LEU A 304 3.36 18.60 3.98
C LEU A 304 1.98 17.96 3.71
N PRO A 305 1.71 16.76 4.22
CA PRO A 305 0.43 16.12 4.09
C PRO A 305 -0.61 16.70 5.07
N HIS A 306 -1.83 16.89 4.61
CA HIS A 306 -2.98 17.34 5.38
C HIS A 306 -4.14 16.37 5.21
N GLN A 307 -4.69 15.87 6.30
CA GLN A 307 -5.85 14.98 6.26
C GLN A 307 -7.06 15.75 5.74
N VAL A 308 -7.77 15.14 4.82
CA VAL A 308 -9.04 15.64 4.28
C VAL A 308 -10.13 14.60 4.51
N GLY A 309 -11.40 15.02 4.46
CA GLY A 309 -12.52 14.09 4.47
C GLY A 309 -12.48 13.19 3.22
N ALA A 310 -13.16 12.04 3.30
CA ALA A 310 -13.45 11.28 2.09
C ALA A 310 -14.05 12.26 1.06
N PRO A 311 -13.61 12.21 -0.20
CA PRO A 311 -14.28 12.98 -1.24
C PRO A 311 -15.77 12.72 -1.08
N ALA A 312 -16.58 13.79 -1.02
CA ALA A 312 -18.02 13.63 -0.84
C ALA A 312 -18.49 12.52 -1.78
N THR A 313 -19.15 11.51 -1.23
CA THR A 313 -19.83 10.47 -2.00
C THR A 313 -21.11 11.01 -2.64
N GLY A 314 -21.04 12.18 -3.20
CA GLY A 314 -21.75 12.49 -4.40
C GLY A 314 -20.82 11.92 -5.46
N GLU A 315 -21.23 10.84 -6.10
CA GLU A 315 -20.56 10.27 -7.25
C GLU A 315 -19.35 11.11 -7.66
N VAL A 316 -18.10 10.68 -7.32
CA VAL A 316 -17.01 11.02 -8.19
C VAL A 316 -17.41 10.29 -9.47
N LYS A 317 -18.33 10.89 -10.21
CA LYS A 317 -18.26 10.85 -11.64
C LYS A 317 -16.85 11.35 -11.86
N THR A 318 -15.89 10.44 -11.94
CA THR A 318 -14.75 10.66 -12.78
C THR A 318 -15.44 11.24 -13.99
N VAL A 319 -15.30 12.55 -14.22
CA VAL A 319 -15.68 13.09 -15.52
C VAL A 319 -14.66 12.42 -16.41
N VAL A 320 -14.99 11.18 -16.77
CA VAL A 320 -14.26 10.40 -17.74
C VAL A 320 -14.52 11.15 -19.02
N THR A 321 -13.72 12.21 -19.21
CA THR A 321 -13.86 13.00 -20.42
C THR A 321 -13.40 12.13 -21.57
N VAL A 322 -13.99 12.34 -22.71
CA VAL A 322 -13.62 11.66 -23.95
C VAL A 322 -12.10 11.71 -24.18
N GLU A 323 -11.43 12.81 -23.75
CA GLU A 323 -9.98 13.00 -23.84
C GLU A 323 -9.20 12.04 -22.92
N VAL A 324 -9.70 11.75 -21.74
CA VAL A 324 -9.07 10.80 -20.79
C VAL A 324 -9.11 9.40 -21.38
N ILE A 325 -10.28 8.96 -21.88
CA ILE A 325 -10.43 7.65 -22.54
C ILE A 325 -9.57 7.59 -23.81
N ALA A 326 -9.58 8.62 -24.64
CA ALA A 326 -8.77 8.66 -25.86
C ALA A 326 -7.27 8.50 -25.54
N ARG A 327 -6.79 9.13 -24.48
CA ARG A 327 -5.39 9.01 -24.03
C ARG A 327 -5.07 7.62 -23.47
N GLN A 328 -5.97 7.01 -22.72
CA GLN A 328 -5.78 5.68 -22.12
C GLN A 328 -5.84 4.55 -23.15
N THR A 329 -6.78 4.64 -24.10
CA THR A 329 -7.04 3.56 -25.09
C THR A 329 -6.24 3.74 -26.37
N GLY A 330 -5.75 4.94 -26.67
CA GLY A 330 -5.15 5.31 -27.95
C GLY A 330 -6.16 5.49 -29.07
N LEU A 331 -7.47 5.45 -28.75
CA LEU A 331 -8.55 5.69 -29.70
C LEU A 331 -8.75 7.21 -29.91
N LYS A 332 -9.21 7.59 -31.09
CA LYS A 332 -9.49 9.01 -31.35
C LYS A 332 -10.78 9.44 -30.67
N ALA A 333 -10.74 10.54 -29.94
CA ALA A 333 -11.84 11.13 -29.19
C ALA A 333 -13.14 11.27 -29.98
N LYS A 334 -13.05 11.57 -31.29
CA LYS A 334 -14.19 11.68 -32.21
C LYS A 334 -15.10 10.44 -32.26
N TYR A 335 -14.55 9.27 -31.98
CA TYR A 335 -15.26 8.00 -32.06
C TYR A 335 -15.54 7.37 -30.72
N LEU A 336 -15.51 8.15 -29.65
CA LEU A 336 -15.81 7.70 -28.29
C LEU A 336 -17.12 8.33 -27.80
N ILE A 337 -17.96 7.53 -27.19
CA ILE A 337 -19.14 7.96 -26.43
C ILE A 337 -18.83 7.63 -24.96
N VAL A 338 -18.95 8.61 -24.10
CA VAL A 338 -18.84 8.44 -22.65
C VAL A 338 -20.21 8.67 -22.06
N HIS A 339 -20.68 7.70 -21.28
CA HIS A 339 -21.97 7.73 -20.61
C HIS A 339 -21.87 8.42 -19.25
N ASP A 340 -23.00 8.85 -18.71
CA ASP A 340 -23.09 9.53 -17.41
C ASP A 340 -22.63 8.67 -16.22
N ASP A 341 -22.62 7.36 -16.37
CA ASP A 341 -22.12 6.39 -15.37
C ASP A 341 -20.60 6.16 -15.44
N GLY A 342 -19.89 6.87 -16.36
CA GLY A 342 -18.46 6.72 -16.59
C GLY A 342 -18.09 5.54 -17.49
N SER A 343 -19.05 4.74 -17.94
CA SER A 343 -18.82 3.74 -18.99
C SER A 343 -18.59 4.40 -20.35
N TRP A 344 -17.92 3.71 -21.24
CA TRP A 344 -17.64 4.25 -22.56
C TRP A 344 -17.76 3.17 -23.64
N GLU A 345 -18.07 3.60 -24.85
CA GLU A 345 -18.09 2.74 -26.02
C GLU A 345 -17.58 3.46 -27.26
N VAL A 346 -17.27 2.68 -28.29
CA VAL A 346 -16.92 3.25 -29.60
C VAL A 346 -18.21 3.61 -30.34
N ASN A 347 -18.31 4.86 -30.78
CA ASN A 347 -19.36 5.30 -31.70
C ASN A 347 -19.18 4.63 -33.07
N TYR A 348 -19.58 3.37 -33.15
CA TYR A 348 -19.43 2.58 -34.36
C TYR A 348 -20.25 3.16 -35.53
N GLN A 349 -21.38 3.80 -35.25
CA GLN A 349 -22.23 4.40 -36.30
C GLN A 349 -21.46 5.52 -37.03
N GLN A 350 -20.89 6.47 -36.29
CA GLN A 350 -20.10 7.55 -36.88
C GLN A 350 -18.85 7.00 -37.56
N LEU A 351 -18.20 6.00 -36.93
CA LEU A 351 -16.97 5.40 -37.45
C LEU A 351 -17.18 4.70 -38.79
N PHE A 352 -18.23 3.90 -38.95
CA PHE A 352 -18.53 3.23 -40.22
C PHE A 352 -19.05 4.18 -41.29
N ARG A 353 -19.81 5.22 -40.92
CA ARG A 353 -20.19 6.30 -41.86
C ARG A 353 -18.95 6.99 -42.43
N ASP A 354 -18.01 7.38 -41.55
CA ASP A 354 -16.76 8.03 -41.97
C ASP A 354 -15.87 7.08 -42.81
N ALA A 355 -15.83 5.80 -42.45
CA ALA A 355 -15.05 4.81 -43.20
C ALA A 355 -15.58 4.56 -44.62
N LEU A 356 -16.88 4.64 -44.82
CA LEU A 356 -17.54 4.44 -46.10
C LEU A 356 -17.79 5.75 -46.87
N ALA A 357 -17.49 6.92 -46.24
CA ALA A 357 -17.70 8.21 -46.88
C ALA A 357 -16.93 8.32 -48.22
N GLY A 358 -17.66 8.68 -49.28
CA GLY A 358 -17.12 8.77 -50.67
C GLY A 358 -16.92 7.43 -51.36
N HIS A 359 -17.37 6.33 -50.76
CA HIS A 359 -17.33 5.00 -51.36
C HIS A 359 -18.73 4.39 -51.39
N GLY A 360 -19.15 3.84 -52.54
CA GLY A 360 -20.43 3.16 -52.64
C GLY A 360 -20.43 1.81 -51.87
N GLU A 361 -19.35 1.06 -51.99
CA GLU A 361 -19.09 -0.18 -51.23
C GLU A 361 -17.58 -0.38 -51.03
N LEU A 362 -17.18 -1.11 -49.99
CA LEU A 362 -15.79 -1.51 -49.75
C LEU A 362 -15.69 -3.02 -49.48
N CYS A 363 -14.61 -3.64 -49.91
CA CYS A 363 -14.35 -5.03 -49.50
C CYS A 363 -13.95 -5.10 -48.02
N GLY A 364 -14.18 -6.26 -47.38
CA GLY A 364 -14.02 -6.41 -45.95
C GLY A 364 -12.61 -6.08 -45.42
N GLY A 365 -11.58 -6.36 -46.25
CA GLY A 365 -10.19 -5.98 -45.87
C GLY A 365 -9.97 -4.47 -45.89
N GLU A 366 -10.41 -3.81 -46.95
CA GLU A 366 -10.31 -2.35 -47.10
C GLU A 366 -11.12 -1.61 -46.01
N LEU A 367 -12.34 -2.10 -45.74
CA LEU A 367 -13.17 -1.53 -44.68
C LEU A 367 -12.48 -1.66 -43.31
N ARG A 368 -11.93 -2.85 -43.01
CA ARG A 368 -11.19 -3.06 -41.77
C ARG A 368 -10.03 -2.08 -41.61
N ASP A 369 -9.20 -1.98 -42.63
CA ASP A 369 -7.98 -1.16 -42.56
C ASP A 369 -8.33 0.34 -42.42
N ARG A 370 -9.40 0.80 -43.05
CA ARG A 370 -9.92 2.15 -42.91
C ARG A 370 -10.51 2.41 -41.52
N VAL A 371 -11.35 1.51 -41.00
CA VAL A 371 -11.96 1.63 -39.68
C VAL A 371 -10.88 1.68 -38.61
N MET A 372 -9.92 0.74 -38.64
CA MET A 372 -8.83 0.68 -37.69
C MET A 372 -7.94 1.94 -37.75
N GLY A 373 -7.62 2.41 -38.97
CA GLY A 373 -6.82 3.64 -39.16
C GLY A 373 -7.55 4.92 -38.72
N LEU A 374 -8.86 5.00 -38.93
CA LEU A 374 -9.67 6.14 -38.53
C LEU A 374 -9.77 6.28 -37.00
N CYS A 375 -10.06 5.20 -36.29
CA CYS A 375 -10.25 5.29 -34.83
C CYS A 375 -8.97 5.06 -34.00
N GLY A 376 -7.86 4.61 -34.62
CA GLY A 376 -6.61 4.30 -33.93
C GLY A 376 -6.58 2.90 -33.29
N MET A 377 -7.51 2.03 -33.66
CA MET A 377 -7.65 0.66 -33.14
C MET A 377 -6.50 -0.23 -33.60
N LYS A 378 -5.98 -1.05 -32.69
CA LYS A 378 -4.88 -2.01 -32.95
C LYS A 378 -5.32 -3.46 -32.94
N SER A 379 -6.51 -3.76 -32.42
CA SER A 379 -7.03 -5.12 -32.24
C SER A 379 -8.02 -5.50 -33.35
N ALA A 380 -7.72 -6.56 -34.11
CA ALA A 380 -8.65 -7.13 -35.08
C ALA A 380 -9.91 -7.73 -34.43
N PHE A 381 -9.81 -8.17 -33.17
CA PHE A 381 -10.96 -8.68 -32.41
C PHE A 381 -11.97 -7.55 -32.12
N GLN A 382 -11.52 -6.40 -31.66
CA GLN A 382 -12.39 -5.23 -31.44
C GLN A 382 -13.08 -4.78 -32.72
N TYR A 383 -12.36 -4.79 -33.87
CA TYR A 383 -12.97 -4.51 -35.16
C TYR A 383 -14.11 -5.48 -35.46
N SER A 384 -13.90 -6.79 -35.23
CA SER A 384 -14.91 -7.81 -35.51
C SER A 384 -16.19 -7.60 -34.69
N GLU A 385 -16.04 -7.23 -33.41
CA GLU A 385 -17.19 -6.93 -32.54
C GLU A 385 -17.96 -5.68 -33.03
N LEU A 386 -17.26 -4.63 -33.44
CA LEU A 386 -17.92 -3.43 -33.99
C LEU A 386 -18.61 -3.71 -35.34
N LEU A 387 -18.00 -4.54 -36.18
CA LEU A 387 -18.60 -4.93 -37.43
C LEU A 387 -19.91 -5.72 -37.23
N GLU A 388 -19.91 -6.63 -36.25
CA GLU A 388 -21.14 -7.38 -35.91
C GLU A 388 -22.22 -6.45 -35.31
N LYS A 389 -21.85 -5.51 -34.44
CA LYS A 389 -22.78 -4.48 -33.95
C LYS A 389 -23.38 -3.65 -35.06
N ALA A 390 -22.57 -3.22 -36.04
CA ALA A 390 -23.03 -2.40 -37.16
C ALA A 390 -23.93 -3.18 -38.14
N LYS A 391 -23.70 -4.48 -38.30
CA LYS A 391 -24.59 -5.37 -39.07
C LYS A 391 -25.91 -5.61 -38.34
N ASN A 392 -25.84 -5.94 -37.05
CA ASN A 392 -27.02 -6.27 -36.27
C ASN A 392 -27.93 -5.03 -36.02
N SER A 393 -27.37 -3.83 -36.04
CA SER A 393 -28.13 -2.59 -35.94
C SER A 393 -28.76 -2.16 -37.28
N GLY A 394 -28.49 -2.88 -38.37
CA GLY A 394 -28.96 -2.50 -39.69
C GLY A 394 -28.20 -1.34 -40.34
N LEU A 395 -27.12 -0.84 -39.75
CA LEU A 395 -26.30 0.25 -40.28
C LEU A 395 -25.58 -0.18 -41.58
N LEU A 396 -25.15 -1.44 -41.65
CA LEU A 396 -24.41 -2.00 -42.77
C LEU A 396 -25.19 -3.08 -43.48
N SER A 397 -25.24 -2.97 -44.80
CA SER A 397 -25.63 -4.02 -45.69
C SER A 397 -24.42 -4.75 -46.26
N MET A 398 -24.58 -6.02 -46.61
CA MET A 398 -23.48 -6.86 -47.07
C MET A 398 -23.92 -7.71 -48.27
N ARG A 399 -23.00 -7.89 -49.21
CA ARG A 399 -23.10 -8.95 -50.27
C ARG A 399 -21.82 -9.76 -50.32
N THR A 400 -21.96 -10.98 -50.81
CA THR A 400 -20.80 -11.88 -51.04
C THR A 400 -20.58 -12.06 -52.54
N ALA A 401 -19.35 -11.87 -52.99
CA ALA A 401 -18.92 -12.12 -54.35
C ALA A 401 -17.66 -13.02 -54.34
N GLY A 402 -17.82 -14.30 -54.69
CA GLY A 402 -16.76 -15.29 -54.55
C GLY A 402 -16.40 -15.53 -53.10
N LYS A 403 -15.11 -15.35 -52.77
CA LYS A 403 -14.59 -15.47 -51.38
C LYS A 403 -14.54 -14.13 -50.62
N ARG A 404 -15.08 -13.04 -51.16
CA ARG A 404 -14.99 -11.69 -50.58
C ARG A 404 -16.38 -11.21 -50.19
N HIS A 405 -16.44 -10.49 -49.06
CA HIS A 405 -17.59 -9.76 -48.56
C HIS A 405 -17.40 -8.28 -48.85
N TYR A 406 -18.47 -7.62 -49.30
CA TYR A 406 -18.52 -6.18 -49.59
C TYR A 406 -19.59 -5.55 -48.72
N TYR A 407 -19.29 -4.39 -48.20
CA TYR A 407 -20.12 -3.67 -47.22
C TYR A 407 -20.41 -2.26 -47.70
N TRP A 408 -21.63 -1.79 -47.45
CA TRP A 408 -22.05 -0.41 -47.69
C TRP A 408 -23.03 0.02 -46.58
N LEU A 409 -23.27 1.35 -46.48
CA LEU A 409 -24.30 1.86 -45.57
C LEU A 409 -25.67 1.43 -46.09
N ALA A 410 -26.49 0.87 -45.22
CA ALA A 410 -27.87 0.60 -45.52
C ALA A 410 -28.61 1.92 -45.80
N PRO A 411 -29.56 1.98 -46.75
CA PRO A 411 -30.41 3.16 -46.91
C PRO A 411 -31.24 3.34 -45.62
N ASP A 412 -31.40 4.61 -45.21
CA ASP A 412 -32.22 5.00 -44.05
C ASP A 412 -33.65 4.56 -44.20
#